data_2312c7a52aba6e1d31568b7a5a53f38c
#
_entry.id   2312c7a52aba6e1d31568b7a5a53f38c
#
_cell.length_a   1.000
_cell.length_b   1.000
_cell.length_c   1.000
_cell.angle_alpha   90.00
_cell.angle_beta   90.00
_cell.angle_gamma   90.00
#
_symmetry.space_group_name_H-M   'P 1'
#
loop_
_entity.id
_entity.type
_entity.pdbx_description
1 polymer ?
#
loop_
_entity_poly.entity_id
_entity_poly.type
_entity_poly.pdbx_seq_one_letter_code
_entity_poly.pdbx_strand_id
1 'polypeptide(L)'
;MRLSFLPTVIVDSVTQLTPELLKELGIRLLMLDFDNTIVPYTTNVPTGEMEKWLKMMLSSEIQLCVVSNSKRDRVKIFCGQYGLDCITHAKKPFSKGIKECLGKYGIPAENCALAGDQIYTDTLGANGVGVKSILVKAIDNHNFWLKARHVAELPFIFCARKRRVE
;
A
#
# COMPACT_ATOMS: atom_id res chain seq x y z
N MET A 1 -11.67 -13.27 -12.05
CA MET A 1 -11.19 -11.92 -11.75
C MET A 1 -12.38 -11.10 -11.25
N ARG A 2 -12.45 -10.78 -9.97
CA ARG A 2 -13.53 -9.92 -9.42
C ARG A 2 -12.97 -8.51 -9.27
N LEU A 3 -13.35 -7.59 -10.14
CA LEU A 3 -13.10 -6.17 -9.93
C LEU A 3 -13.93 -5.73 -8.71
N SER A 4 -13.27 -5.45 -7.61
CA SER A 4 -13.92 -5.01 -6.37
C SER A 4 -13.23 -3.74 -5.86
N PHE A 5 -14.03 -2.74 -5.53
CA PHE A 5 -13.59 -1.52 -4.86
C PHE A 5 -13.55 -1.66 -3.34
N LEU A 6 -13.97 -2.83 -2.81
CA LEU A 6 -13.98 -3.05 -1.37
C LEU A 6 -12.61 -3.56 -0.91
N PRO A 7 -11.93 -2.87 0.02
CA PRO A 7 -10.68 -3.34 0.59
C PRO A 7 -10.90 -4.60 1.44
N THR A 8 -9.86 -5.43 1.53
CA THR A 8 -9.86 -6.61 2.41
C THR A 8 -9.77 -6.18 3.87
N VAL A 9 -8.93 -5.17 4.16
CA VAL A 9 -8.67 -4.62 5.49
C VAL A 9 -8.62 -3.10 5.39
N ILE A 10 -9.02 -2.41 6.47
CA ILE A 10 -8.87 -0.95 6.63
C ILE A 10 -8.10 -0.68 7.91
N VAL A 11 -7.10 0.19 7.84
CA VAL A 11 -6.32 0.70 8.97
C VAL A 11 -6.19 2.22 8.90
N ASP A 12 -5.95 2.88 10.02
CA ASP A 12 -5.73 4.33 10.04
C ASP A 12 -4.32 4.73 9.57
N SER A 13 -3.33 3.86 9.81
CA SER A 13 -1.96 4.07 9.36
C SER A 13 -1.36 2.73 8.93
N VAL A 14 -0.43 2.76 7.99
CA VAL A 14 0.35 1.58 7.62
C VAL A 14 1.19 1.08 8.82
N THR A 15 1.51 1.95 9.78
CA THR A 15 2.26 1.60 11.01
C THR A 15 1.49 0.66 11.95
N GLN A 16 0.17 0.51 11.77
CA GLN A 16 -0.64 -0.49 12.48
C GLN A 16 -0.46 -1.92 11.95
N LEU A 17 0.15 -2.07 10.76
CA LEU A 17 0.42 -3.38 10.18
C LEU A 17 1.68 -3.98 10.83
N THR A 18 1.50 -4.76 11.89
CA THR A 18 2.62 -5.47 12.53
C THR A 18 2.95 -6.77 11.81
N PRO A 19 4.17 -7.31 11.96
CA PRO A 19 4.53 -8.61 11.41
C PRO A 19 3.58 -9.73 11.85
N GLU A 20 3.11 -9.69 13.10
CA GLU A 20 2.17 -10.66 13.68
C GLU A 20 0.82 -10.60 12.97
N LEU A 21 0.24 -9.40 12.83
CA LEU A 21 -1.03 -9.19 12.12
C LEU A 21 -0.93 -9.66 10.66
N LEU A 22 0.18 -9.34 9.98
CA LEU A 22 0.38 -9.76 8.60
C LEU A 22 0.49 -11.29 8.48
N LYS A 23 1.18 -11.95 9.42
CA LYS A 23 1.25 -13.42 9.50
C LYS A 23 -0.12 -14.05 9.75
N GLU A 24 -0.93 -13.50 10.65
CA GLU A 24 -2.31 -13.95 10.91
C GLU A 24 -3.18 -13.84 9.65
N LEU A 25 -2.97 -12.79 8.85
CA LEU A 25 -3.64 -12.60 7.56
C LEU A 25 -3.03 -13.49 6.45
N GLY A 26 -2.02 -14.28 6.73
CA GLY A 26 -1.31 -15.15 5.78
C GLY A 26 -0.49 -14.37 4.76
N ILE A 27 -0.04 -13.15 5.08
CA ILE A 27 0.72 -12.27 4.21
C ILE A 27 2.22 -12.52 4.42
N ARG A 28 2.95 -12.72 3.33
CA ARG A 28 4.39 -12.89 3.27
C ARG A 28 5.10 -11.78 2.50
N LEU A 29 4.36 -11.08 1.61
CA LEU A 29 4.84 -9.92 0.87
C LEU A 29 3.85 -8.78 1.07
N LEU A 30 4.33 -7.67 1.64
CA LEU A 30 3.60 -6.42 1.73
C LEU A 30 4.12 -5.43 0.68
N MET A 31 3.31 -5.15 -0.31
CA MET A 31 3.51 -4.06 -1.25
C MET A 31 2.98 -2.77 -0.65
N LEU A 32 3.70 -1.67 -0.83
CA LEU A 32 3.36 -0.37 -0.26
C LEU A 32 3.25 0.66 -1.39
N ASP A 33 2.15 1.40 -1.43
CA ASP A 33 2.17 2.67 -2.15
C ASP A 33 3.11 3.66 -1.46
N PHE A 34 3.58 4.68 -2.19
CA PHE A 34 4.57 5.62 -1.67
C PHE A 34 3.95 6.91 -1.18
N ASP A 35 3.28 7.61 -2.08
CA ASP A 35 2.74 8.96 -1.84
C ASP A 35 1.52 8.90 -0.91
N ASN A 36 1.55 9.64 0.19
CA ASN A 36 0.52 9.64 1.26
C ASN A 36 0.32 8.31 2.01
N THR A 37 1.12 7.30 1.71
CA THR A 37 1.13 6.02 2.43
C THR A 37 2.37 5.88 3.30
N ILE A 38 3.57 6.05 2.73
CA ILE A 38 4.85 6.02 3.47
C ILE A 38 5.29 7.43 3.85
N VAL A 39 5.19 8.36 2.92
CA VAL A 39 5.55 9.77 3.11
C VAL A 39 4.45 10.69 2.61
N PRO A 40 4.29 11.90 3.17
CA PRO A 40 3.42 12.91 2.60
C PRO A 40 3.79 13.22 1.14
N TYR A 41 2.82 13.59 0.33
CA TYR A 41 3.05 13.96 -1.07
C TYR A 41 4.06 15.13 -1.23
N THR A 42 4.15 15.96 -0.20
CA THR A 42 4.95 17.21 -0.17
C THR A 42 6.39 17.02 0.28
N THR A 43 6.75 15.87 0.86
CA THR A 43 8.09 15.60 1.39
C THR A 43 8.57 14.20 1.04
N ASN A 44 9.87 13.95 1.19
CA ASN A 44 10.49 12.63 1.08
C ASN A 44 10.92 12.07 2.44
N VAL A 45 10.62 12.80 3.51
CA VAL A 45 11.04 12.45 4.87
C VAL A 45 9.89 11.73 5.57
N PRO A 46 10.05 10.48 5.98
CA PRO A 46 9.07 9.77 6.77
C PRO A 46 9.01 10.33 8.19
N THR A 47 7.90 10.11 8.87
CA THR A 47 7.79 10.42 10.30
C THR A 47 8.68 9.47 11.11
N GLY A 48 9.05 9.88 12.34
CA GLY A 48 9.81 9.00 13.23
C GLY A 48 9.08 7.69 13.57
N GLU A 49 7.76 7.70 13.57
CA GLU A 49 6.94 6.48 13.72
C GLU A 49 7.08 5.57 12.50
N MET A 50 7.00 6.13 11.31
CA MET A 50 7.20 5.39 10.06
C MET A 50 8.60 4.78 9.96
N GLU A 51 9.64 5.52 10.38
CA GLU A 51 11.00 4.98 10.40
C GLU A 51 11.16 3.79 11.35
N LYS A 52 10.58 3.88 12.56
CA LYS A 52 10.56 2.77 13.51
C LYS A 52 9.85 1.55 12.94
N TRP A 53 8.69 1.78 12.32
CA TRP A 53 7.91 0.73 11.68
C TRP A 53 8.68 0.07 10.52
N LEU A 54 9.31 0.85 9.64
CA LEU A 54 10.14 0.32 8.56
C LEU A 54 11.28 -0.56 9.09
N LYS A 55 11.98 -0.11 10.14
CA LYS A 55 13.05 -0.90 10.79
C LYS A 55 12.53 -2.21 11.36
N MET A 56 11.38 -2.17 12.03
CA MET A 56 10.72 -3.36 12.57
C MET A 56 10.35 -4.34 11.44
N MET A 57 9.74 -3.85 10.38
CA MET A 57 9.32 -4.68 9.25
C MET A 57 10.51 -5.29 8.50
N LEU A 58 11.59 -4.52 8.29
CA LEU A 58 12.82 -5.00 7.65
C LEU A 58 13.55 -6.07 8.48
N SER A 59 13.33 -6.09 9.80
CA SER A 59 13.87 -7.12 10.70
C SER A 59 12.98 -8.36 10.79
N SER A 60 11.82 -8.36 10.12
CA SER A 60 10.86 -9.46 10.12
C SER A 60 11.04 -10.39 8.92
N GLU A 61 10.25 -11.46 8.89
CA GLU A 61 10.19 -12.38 7.73
C GLU A 61 9.29 -11.88 6.59
N ILE A 62 8.60 -10.74 6.80
CA ILE A 62 7.72 -10.15 5.78
C ILE A 62 8.56 -9.41 4.75
N GLN A 63 8.42 -9.79 3.50
CA GLN A 63 9.07 -9.07 2.40
C GLN A 63 8.36 -7.73 2.15
N LEU A 64 9.13 -6.68 1.90
CA LEU A 64 8.59 -5.35 1.56
C LEU A 64 8.98 -4.96 0.14
N CYS A 65 8.04 -4.35 -0.59
CA CYS A 65 8.30 -3.75 -1.89
C CYS A 65 7.44 -2.50 -2.08
N VAL A 66 8.04 -1.40 -2.49
CA VAL A 66 7.30 -0.19 -2.84
C VAL A 66 6.78 -0.30 -4.28
N VAL A 67 5.46 -0.13 -4.48
CA VAL A 67 4.81 -0.20 -5.81
C VAL A 67 4.07 1.11 -6.07
N SER A 68 4.73 2.03 -6.78
CA SER A 68 4.25 3.40 -6.97
C SER A 68 3.97 3.75 -8.42
N ASN A 69 2.94 4.56 -8.65
CA ASN A 69 2.66 5.20 -9.95
C ASN A 69 3.59 6.37 -10.25
N SER A 70 4.35 6.82 -9.28
CA SER A 70 5.27 7.93 -9.44
C SER A 70 6.34 7.64 -10.50
N LYS A 71 6.62 8.67 -11.29
CA LYS A 71 7.73 8.68 -12.28
C LYS A 71 8.99 9.36 -11.73
N ARG A 72 8.93 9.88 -10.51
CA ARG A 72 9.99 10.68 -9.91
C ARG A 72 11.05 9.79 -9.29
N ASP A 73 12.30 10.18 -9.40
CA ASP A 73 13.44 9.46 -8.80
C ASP A 73 13.40 9.42 -7.27
N ARG A 74 12.57 10.29 -6.64
CA ARG A 74 12.40 10.32 -5.18
C ARG A 74 12.06 8.96 -4.57
N VAL A 75 11.26 8.14 -5.27
CA VAL A 75 10.92 6.78 -4.80
C VAL A 75 12.15 5.91 -4.77
N LYS A 76 12.95 5.92 -5.84
CA LYS A 76 14.18 5.13 -5.91
C LYS A 76 15.22 5.56 -4.89
N ILE A 77 15.38 6.89 -4.70
CA ILE A 77 16.29 7.45 -3.71
C ILE A 77 15.90 7.00 -2.31
N PHE A 78 14.60 7.15 -1.97
CA PHE A 78 14.06 6.71 -0.68
C PHE A 78 14.29 5.21 -0.47
N CYS A 79 13.89 4.39 -1.43
CA CYS A 79 14.04 2.93 -1.32
C CYS A 79 15.50 2.52 -1.20
N GLY A 80 16.42 3.18 -1.92
CA GLY A 80 17.86 2.95 -1.77
C GLY A 80 18.41 3.27 -0.37
N GLN A 81 17.90 4.33 0.28
CA GLN A 81 18.29 4.70 1.66
C GLN A 81 17.86 3.66 2.70
N TYR A 82 16.72 3.00 2.49
CA TYR A 82 16.16 2.02 3.43
C TYR A 82 16.41 0.56 3.01
N GLY A 83 17.12 0.33 1.91
CA GLY A 83 17.34 -1.03 1.40
C GLY A 83 16.06 -1.73 0.91
N LEU A 84 15.08 -0.95 0.44
CA LEU A 84 13.80 -1.44 -0.05
C LEU A 84 13.84 -1.63 -1.57
N ASP A 85 13.19 -2.69 -2.03
CA ASP A 85 12.87 -2.85 -3.44
C ASP A 85 11.74 -1.90 -3.87
N CYS A 86 11.77 -1.45 -5.12
CA CYS A 86 10.67 -0.65 -5.66
C CYS A 86 10.35 -0.97 -7.13
N ILE A 87 9.05 -0.86 -7.44
CA ILE A 87 8.50 -0.83 -8.79
C ILE A 87 7.91 0.56 -9.00
N THR A 88 8.57 1.36 -9.81
CA THR A 88 8.08 2.69 -10.23
C THR A 88 7.30 2.58 -11.54
N HIS A 89 6.49 3.61 -11.88
CA HIS A 89 5.65 3.56 -13.08
C HIS A 89 4.71 2.33 -13.09
N ALA A 90 4.22 1.90 -11.93
CA ALA A 90 3.46 0.68 -11.76
C ALA A 90 2.15 0.66 -12.54
N LYS A 91 1.61 1.84 -12.91
CA LYS A 91 0.36 2.02 -13.66
C LYS A 91 -0.86 1.41 -12.97
N LYS A 92 -0.89 1.43 -11.62
CA LYS A 92 -2.09 1.02 -10.88
C LYS A 92 -3.30 1.88 -11.31
N PRO A 93 -4.50 1.37 -11.51
CA PRO A 93 -4.97 0.02 -11.14
C PRO A 93 -4.65 -1.08 -12.15
N PHE A 94 -3.96 -0.82 -13.24
CA PHE A 94 -3.56 -1.86 -14.17
C PHE A 94 -2.57 -2.83 -13.51
N SER A 95 -2.66 -4.09 -13.88
CA SER A 95 -1.97 -5.19 -13.19
C SER A 95 -0.46 -5.24 -13.40
N LYS A 96 0.11 -4.45 -14.34
CA LYS A 96 1.50 -4.61 -14.77
C LYS A 96 2.50 -4.52 -13.62
N GLY A 97 2.53 -3.42 -12.88
CA GLY A 97 3.51 -3.23 -11.80
C GLY A 97 3.31 -4.19 -10.62
N ILE A 98 2.05 -4.53 -10.30
CA ILE A 98 1.76 -5.50 -9.24
C ILE A 98 2.24 -6.90 -9.67
N LYS A 99 1.96 -7.33 -10.89
CA LYS A 99 2.45 -8.61 -11.43
C LYS A 99 3.96 -8.68 -11.53
N GLU A 100 4.61 -7.57 -11.88
CA GLU A 100 6.08 -7.47 -11.89
C GLU A 100 6.64 -7.73 -10.48
N CYS A 101 6.05 -7.11 -9.46
CA CYS A 101 6.41 -7.36 -8.07
C CYS A 101 6.19 -8.83 -7.66
N LEU A 102 5.01 -9.40 -7.96
CA LEU A 102 4.71 -10.81 -7.69
C LEU A 102 5.73 -11.74 -8.35
N GLY A 103 6.07 -11.49 -9.63
CA GLY A 103 7.07 -12.29 -10.36
C GLY A 103 8.47 -12.20 -9.76
N LYS A 104 8.86 -11.02 -9.25
CA LYS A 104 10.16 -10.80 -8.61
C LYS A 104 10.32 -11.64 -7.34
N TYR A 105 9.28 -11.74 -6.52
CA TYR A 105 9.34 -12.45 -5.24
C TYR A 105 8.90 -13.92 -5.32
N GLY A 106 8.19 -14.32 -6.36
CA GLY A 106 7.69 -15.69 -6.52
C GLY A 106 6.69 -16.11 -5.44
N ILE A 107 6.04 -15.15 -4.76
CA ILE A 107 5.06 -15.41 -3.71
C ILE A 107 3.65 -15.42 -4.31
N PRO A 108 2.80 -16.43 -4.02
CA PRO A 108 1.43 -16.48 -4.51
C PRO A 108 0.62 -15.23 -4.12
N ALA A 109 -0.24 -14.74 -5.01
CA ALA A 109 -0.99 -13.52 -4.84
C ALA A 109 -1.83 -13.49 -3.54
N GLU A 110 -2.40 -14.62 -3.15
CA GLU A 110 -3.16 -14.80 -1.90
C GLU A 110 -2.34 -14.59 -0.62
N ASN A 111 -1.00 -14.73 -0.72
CA ASN A 111 -0.07 -14.47 0.38
C ASN A 111 0.58 -13.09 0.28
N CYS A 112 0.06 -12.23 -0.58
CA CYS A 112 0.53 -10.87 -0.77
C CYS A 112 -0.57 -9.86 -0.40
N ALA A 113 -0.14 -8.67 0.04
CA ALA A 113 -1.02 -7.53 0.23
C ALA A 113 -0.44 -6.28 -0.44
N LEU A 114 -1.32 -5.37 -0.84
CA LEU A 114 -0.97 -4.02 -1.27
C LEU A 114 -1.68 -3.03 -0.35
N ALA A 115 -0.89 -2.26 0.40
CA ALA A 115 -1.37 -1.17 1.23
C ALA A 115 -1.21 0.16 0.51
N GLY A 116 -2.28 0.95 0.48
CA GLY A 116 -2.29 2.26 -0.16
C GLY A 116 -3.49 3.10 0.25
N ASP A 117 -3.43 4.40 -0.02
CA ASP A 117 -4.45 5.39 0.37
C ASP A 117 -5.61 5.54 -0.63
N GLN A 118 -5.53 4.86 -1.78
CA GLN A 118 -6.45 5.07 -2.89
C GLN A 118 -7.22 3.82 -3.28
N ILE A 119 -8.56 3.90 -3.23
CA ILE A 119 -9.43 2.80 -3.67
C ILE A 119 -9.28 2.54 -5.17
N TYR A 120 -9.29 3.61 -5.98
CA TYR A 120 -9.32 3.48 -7.45
C TYR A 120 -8.00 3.00 -8.07
N THR A 121 -6.90 3.11 -7.37
CA THR A 121 -5.59 2.64 -7.84
C THR A 121 -5.12 1.40 -7.08
N ASP A 122 -5.04 1.49 -5.76
CA ASP A 122 -4.41 0.47 -4.93
C ASP A 122 -5.36 -0.70 -4.65
N THR A 123 -6.56 -0.39 -4.10
CA THR A 123 -7.55 -1.43 -3.79
C THR A 123 -8.02 -2.16 -5.06
N LEU A 124 -8.40 -1.40 -6.09
CA LEU A 124 -8.85 -1.98 -7.36
C LEU A 124 -7.75 -2.78 -8.05
N GLY A 125 -6.53 -2.25 -8.07
CA GLY A 125 -5.37 -2.92 -8.67
C GLY A 125 -5.02 -4.23 -7.96
N ALA A 126 -4.98 -4.24 -6.63
CA ALA A 126 -4.74 -5.43 -5.82
C ALA A 126 -5.81 -6.50 -6.04
N ASN A 127 -7.09 -6.13 -5.87
CA ASN A 127 -8.22 -7.04 -6.03
C ASN A 127 -8.28 -7.64 -7.46
N GLY A 128 -7.88 -6.85 -8.47
CA GLY A 128 -7.85 -7.28 -9.87
C GLY A 128 -6.87 -8.42 -10.16
N VAL A 129 -5.89 -8.64 -9.31
CA VAL A 129 -4.88 -9.70 -9.45
C VAL A 129 -4.91 -10.73 -8.31
N GLY A 130 -5.91 -10.67 -7.42
CA GLY A 130 -6.07 -11.63 -6.32
C GLY A 130 -5.16 -11.34 -5.10
N VAL A 131 -4.56 -10.15 -5.04
CA VAL A 131 -3.78 -9.67 -3.90
C VAL A 131 -4.73 -9.06 -2.87
N LYS A 132 -4.47 -9.27 -1.58
CA LYS A 132 -5.25 -8.64 -0.51
C LYS A 132 -5.02 -7.13 -0.53
N SER A 133 -6.10 -6.35 -0.51
CA SER A 133 -6.02 -4.89 -0.49
C SER A 133 -6.17 -4.36 0.93
N ILE A 134 -5.25 -3.49 1.35
CA ILE A 134 -5.27 -2.81 2.64
C ILE A 134 -5.42 -1.31 2.37
N LEU A 135 -6.57 -0.75 2.74
CA LEU A 135 -6.79 0.68 2.62
C LEU A 135 -6.24 1.37 3.87
N VAL A 136 -5.35 2.33 3.67
CA VAL A 136 -4.81 3.19 4.72
C VAL A 136 -5.37 4.60 4.59
N LYS A 137 -5.47 5.32 5.71
CA LYS A 137 -5.82 6.74 5.67
C LYS A 137 -4.64 7.53 5.13
N ALA A 138 -4.90 8.41 4.16
CA ALA A 138 -3.88 9.28 3.60
C ALA A 138 -3.23 10.15 4.69
N ILE A 139 -1.89 10.25 4.67
CA ILE A 139 -1.12 11.05 5.64
C ILE A 139 -1.50 12.53 5.53
N ASP A 140 -1.68 13.03 4.30
CA ASP A 140 -1.95 14.43 4.04
C ASP A 140 -2.97 14.61 2.91
N ASN A 141 -4.04 15.36 3.19
CA ASN A 141 -5.14 15.66 2.26
C ASN A 141 -5.23 17.17 1.93
N HIS A 142 -4.12 17.88 1.84
CA HIS A 142 -4.13 19.34 1.60
C HIS A 142 -4.64 19.74 0.22
N ASN A 143 -4.61 18.89 -0.77
CA ASN A 143 -5.04 19.20 -2.14
C ASN A 143 -6.54 19.01 -2.33
N PHE A 144 -7.21 19.99 -2.96
CA PHE A 144 -8.64 19.95 -3.31
C PHE A 144 -9.01 18.68 -4.09
N TRP A 145 -8.17 18.24 -5.04
CA TRP A 145 -8.38 17.03 -5.84
C TRP A 145 -8.31 15.75 -5.01
N LEU A 146 -7.44 15.72 -4.00
CA LEU A 146 -7.34 14.60 -3.04
C LEU A 146 -8.61 14.53 -2.18
N LYS A 147 -9.13 15.68 -1.74
CA LYS A 147 -10.40 15.75 -0.98
C LYS A 147 -11.59 15.31 -1.82
N ALA A 148 -11.71 15.80 -3.08
CA ALA A 148 -12.79 15.41 -3.98
C ALA A 148 -12.79 13.91 -4.27
N ARG A 149 -11.60 13.32 -4.49
CA ARG A 149 -11.44 11.87 -4.67
C ARG A 149 -11.84 11.11 -3.40
N HIS A 150 -11.42 11.55 -2.23
CA HIS A 150 -11.80 10.92 -0.97
C HIS A 150 -13.32 10.91 -0.78
N VAL A 151 -14.01 12.00 -1.12
CA VAL A 151 -15.48 12.06 -1.10
C VAL A 151 -16.10 11.00 -2.01
N ALA A 152 -15.55 10.78 -3.20
CA ALA A 152 -16.03 9.74 -4.12
C ALA A 152 -15.77 8.30 -3.60
N GLU A 153 -14.81 8.12 -2.70
CA GLU A 153 -14.47 6.84 -2.07
C GLU A 153 -15.31 6.53 -0.82
N LEU A 154 -15.96 7.55 -0.21
CA LEU A 154 -16.74 7.39 1.03
C LEU A 154 -17.80 6.28 0.99
N PRO A 155 -18.57 6.07 -0.09
CA PRO A 155 -19.56 4.98 -0.13
C PRO A 155 -18.90 3.61 0.02
N PHE A 156 -17.74 3.40 -0.58
CA PHE A 156 -16.99 2.14 -0.50
C PHE A 156 -16.36 1.93 0.88
N ILE A 157 -15.82 3.01 1.48
CA ILE A 157 -15.28 3.01 2.85
C ILE A 157 -16.40 2.67 3.84
N PHE A 158 -17.59 3.24 3.66
CA PHE A 158 -18.75 2.96 4.52
C PHE A 158 -19.17 1.50 4.44
N CYS A 159 -19.27 0.95 3.23
CA CYS A 159 -19.59 -0.48 3.03
C CYS A 159 -18.52 -1.42 3.62
N ALA A 160 -17.28 -0.96 3.70
CA ALA A 160 -16.15 -1.75 4.20
C ALA A 160 -15.86 -1.58 5.71
N ARG A 161 -16.64 -0.76 6.45
CA ARG A 161 -16.42 -0.46 7.89
C ARG A 161 -16.24 -1.70 8.78
N LYS A 162 -16.91 -2.81 8.49
CA LYS A 162 -16.77 -4.08 9.23
C LYS A 162 -15.40 -4.76 9.04
N ARG A 163 -14.54 -4.24 8.16
CA ARG A 163 -13.21 -4.77 7.84
C ARG A 163 -12.08 -3.95 8.44
N ARG A 164 -12.43 -3.02 9.35
CA ARG A 164 -11.46 -2.20 10.06
C ARG A 164 -10.81 -3.02 11.18
N VAL A 165 -9.49 -2.98 11.24
CA VAL A 165 -8.69 -3.45 12.38
C VAL A 165 -8.49 -2.25 13.30
N GLU A 166 -8.85 -2.37 14.57
CA GLU A 166 -8.67 -1.37 15.61
C GLU A 166 -7.24 -1.41 16.17
#